data_a10945e7ed5b5c3bfa9f26370e726014
#
_entry.id   a10945e7ed5b5c3bfa9f26370e726014
#
_cell.length_a   1.000
_cell.length_b   1.000
_cell.length_c   1.000
_cell.angle_alpha   90.00
_cell.angle_beta   90.00
_cell.angle_gamma   90.00
#
_symmetry.space_group_name_H-M   'P 1'
#
loop_
_entity.id
_entity.type
_entity.pdbx_description
1 polymer ?
#
loop_
_entity_poly.entity_id
_entity_poly.type
_entity_poly.pdbx_seq_one_letter_code
_entity_poly.pdbx_strand_id
1 'polypeptide(L)'
;AVISLKIPEELLQFEGQTKGKLGTPEARSVTESITYESLKFFLEENKEVASTILEKAMKSKVAREAARKAREDARNGKNKSKIEKNLSMKLAPAQSKNPKINELFIVEGDSAGGSAKGGRDRKFQAILPLRGKVINSEKASLDELIKNEEINTLIHTIGAGIGQEFDASESNYDKVIIMTDADVDGAHIQILLLTFFYRYMRGLIENGKLYIAMPPLYKLDYGKKKFYAYSDDELNEIKLNNTGKYSIQRYKGLGEMNPDQLWETTMDPETRSLIRVRITDAALAEKRVQVLMGDKVEPRKEWINENVEFTLEDSYRAE
;
A
#
# COMPACT_ATOMS: atom_id res chain seq x y z
N ALA A 1 9.59 20.35 12.96
CA ALA A 1 10.47 21.15 13.80
C ALA A 1 9.96 21.14 15.24
N VAL A 2 10.85 21.23 16.21
CA VAL A 2 10.52 21.38 17.64
C VAL A 2 11.09 22.72 18.08
N ILE A 3 10.26 23.56 18.70
CA ILE A 3 10.65 24.86 19.22
C ILE A 3 10.51 24.79 20.74
N SER A 4 11.59 25.13 21.46
CA SER A 4 11.60 25.22 22.92
C SER A 4 11.82 26.66 23.32
N LEU A 5 10.89 27.22 24.12
CA LEU A 5 10.93 28.59 24.61
C LEU A 5 11.03 28.60 26.13
N LYS A 6 11.88 29.48 26.68
CA LYS A 6 11.90 29.82 28.10
C LYS A 6 11.28 31.22 28.27
N ILE A 7 10.14 31.28 28.93
CA ILE A 7 9.38 32.51 29.14
C ILE A 7 9.31 32.73 30.65
N PRO A 8 9.55 33.95 31.18
CA PRO A 8 9.33 34.29 32.57
C PRO A 8 7.88 33.98 32.99
N GLU A 9 7.68 33.45 34.18
CA GLU A 9 6.37 33.01 34.68
C GLU A 9 5.32 34.13 34.65
N GLU A 10 5.72 35.33 34.92
CA GLU A 10 4.90 36.55 34.91
C GLU A 10 4.36 36.93 33.51
N LEU A 11 5.01 36.48 32.45
CA LEU A 11 4.59 36.71 31.06
C LEU A 11 3.90 35.50 30.44
N LEU A 12 3.81 34.41 31.20
CA LEU A 12 3.30 33.13 30.67
C LEU A 12 1.77 33.16 30.65
N GLN A 13 1.20 33.15 29.44
CA GLN A 13 -0.24 33.10 29.21
C GLN A 13 -0.60 31.85 28.40
N PHE A 14 -1.68 31.18 28.78
CA PHE A 14 -2.20 30.04 28.08
C PHE A 14 -3.64 30.27 27.63
N GLU A 15 -3.98 29.78 26.43
CA GLU A 15 -5.36 29.71 25.99
C GLU A 15 -5.97 28.37 26.42
N GLY A 16 -7.16 28.44 27.03
CA GLY A 16 -7.95 27.29 27.42
C GLY A 16 -7.53 26.65 28.77
N GLN A 17 -8.47 25.89 29.34
CA GLN A 17 -8.34 25.26 30.65
C GLN A 17 -7.25 24.16 30.69
N THR A 18 -6.95 23.55 29.54
CA THR A 18 -5.94 22.48 29.41
C THR A 18 -4.52 22.99 29.19
N LYS A 19 -4.30 24.30 29.13
CA LYS A 19 -2.99 24.93 28.84
C LYS A 19 -2.31 24.41 27.60
N GLY A 20 -3.08 23.89 26.62
CA GLY A 20 -2.57 23.26 25.40
C GLY A 20 -2.05 24.24 24.35
N LYS A 21 -2.33 25.55 24.50
CA LYS A 21 -1.90 26.58 23.56
C LYS A 21 -1.33 27.76 24.32
N LEU A 22 -0.10 28.16 23.94
CA LEU A 22 0.57 29.32 24.47
C LEU A 22 -0.08 30.59 23.90
N GLY A 23 -0.55 31.49 24.79
CA GLY A 23 -1.22 32.73 24.44
C GLY A 23 -0.35 33.99 24.59
N THR A 24 0.90 33.85 25.05
CA THR A 24 1.84 34.99 25.23
C THR A 24 2.11 35.67 23.90
N PRO A 25 1.68 36.95 23.68
CA PRO A 25 1.77 37.60 22.36
C PRO A 25 3.20 37.77 21.84
N GLU A 26 4.12 38.10 22.77
CA GLU A 26 5.53 38.35 22.45
C GLU A 26 6.27 37.07 22.01
N ALA A 27 5.84 35.92 22.49
CA ALA A 27 6.46 34.65 22.16
C ALA A 27 6.51 34.37 20.64
N ARG A 28 5.45 34.76 19.92
CA ARG A 28 5.37 34.60 18.48
C ARG A 28 6.37 35.51 17.75
N SER A 29 6.38 36.80 18.03
CA SER A 29 7.24 37.77 17.33
C SER A 29 8.72 37.52 17.56
N VAL A 30 9.09 37.19 18.82
CA VAL A 30 10.49 36.87 19.17
C VAL A 30 10.93 35.58 18.47
N THR A 31 10.09 34.53 18.52
CA THR A 31 10.42 33.25 17.83
C THR A 31 10.54 33.43 16.33
N GLU A 32 9.64 34.19 15.72
CA GLU A 32 9.64 34.46 14.28
C GLU A 32 10.92 35.23 13.87
N SER A 33 11.29 36.27 14.58
CA SER A 33 12.50 37.07 14.28
C SER A 33 13.77 36.23 14.41
N ILE A 34 13.97 35.58 15.57
CA ILE A 34 15.17 34.78 15.82
C ILE A 34 15.27 33.61 14.83
N THR A 35 14.15 32.90 14.57
CA THR A 35 14.14 31.78 13.66
C THR A 35 14.44 32.21 12.23
N TYR A 36 13.85 33.33 11.80
CA TYR A 36 14.07 33.86 10.46
C TYR A 36 15.55 34.23 10.23
N GLU A 37 16.13 35.02 11.12
CA GLU A 37 17.53 35.45 11.00
C GLU A 37 18.49 34.27 11.09
N SER A 38 18.30 33.38 12.07
CA SER A 38 19.16 32.21 12.25
C SER A 38 19.09 31.24 11.05
N LEU A 39 17.89 30.99 10.52
CA LEU A 39 17.73 30.16 9.33
C LEU A 39 18.32 30.82 8.09
N LYS A 40 18.17 32.15 7.94
CA LYS A 40 18.75 32.88 6.82
C LYS A 40 20.26 32.72 6.80
N PHE A 41 20.94 33.01 7.89
CA PHE A 41 22.38 32.84 8.02
C PHE A 41 22.81 31.39 7.79
N PHE A 42 22.13 30.44 8.41
CA PHE A 42 22.43 29.01 8.23
C PHE A 42 22.33 28.57 6.78
N LEU A 43 21.31 29.00 6.05
CA LEU A 43 21.10 28.60 4.64
C LEU A 43 22.09 29.34 3.70
N GLU A 44 22.52 30.56 4.03
CA GLU A 44 23.56 31.28 3.30
C GLU A 44 24.93 30.61 3.46
N GLU A 45 25.25 30.08 4.63
CA GLU A 45 26.48 29.34 4.91
C GLU A 45 26.46 27.92 4.35
N ASN A 46 25.29 27.27 4.35
CA ASN A 46 25.13 25.88 3.94
C ASN A 46 24.34 25.75 2.62
N LYS A 47 24.94 26.20 1.51
CA LYS A 47 24.29 26.27 0.19
C LYS A 47 23.78 24.92 -0.31
N GLU A 48 24.47 23.81 -0.02
CA GLU A 48 24.03 22.46 -0.41
C GLU A 48 22.72 22.06 0.33
N VAL A 49 22.63 22.38 1.62
CA VAL A 49 21.43 22.15 2.42
C VAL A 49 20.28 23.01 1.90
N ALA A 50 20.55 24.30 1.62
CA ALA A 50 19.56 25.20 1.05
C ALA A 50 19.03 24.70 -0.30
N SER A 51 19.93 24.25 -1.20
CA SER A 51 19.55 23.67 -2.49
C SER A 51 18.69 22.44 -2.32
N THR A 52 19.07 21.52 -1.43
CA THR A 52 18.30 20.30 -1.14
C THR A 52 16.90 20.60 -0.62
N ILE A 53 16.77 21.58 0.28
CA ILE A 53 15.46 22.02 0.82
C ILE A 53 14.60 22.63 -0.29
N LEU A 54 15.19 23.50 -1.12
CA LEU A 54 14.49 24.14 -2.24
C LEU A 54 14.04 23.13 -3.28
N GLU A 55 14.90 22.17 -3.65
CA GLU A 55 14.52 21.08 -4.55
C GLU A 55 13.35 20.26 -4.00
N LYS A 56 13.38 19.92 -2.72
CA LYS A 56 12.30 19.19 -2.08
C LYS A 56 11.00 19.99 -2.04
N ALA A 57 11.09 21.29 -1.77
CA ALA A 57 9.94 22.20 -1.79
C ALA A 57 9.35 22.34 -3.20
N MET A 58 10.19 22.46 -4.23
CA MET A 58 9.77 22.51 -5.64
C MET A 58 9.12 21.19 -6.07
N LYS A 59 9.72 20.05 -5.75
CA LYS A 59 9.12 18.74 -6.03
C LYS A 59 7.74 18.59 -5.35
N SER A 60 7.63 19.04 -4.10
CA SER A 60 6.33 19.03 -3.39
C SER A 60 5.30 19.95 -4.01
N LYS A 61 5.70 21.11 -4.56
CA LYS A 61 4.80 22.02 -5.28
C LYS A 61 4.30 21.39 -6.57
N VAL A 62 5.20 20.84 -7.39
CA VAL A 62 4.83 20.16 -8.64
C VAL A 62 3.90 18.99 -8.36
N ALA A 63 4.20 18.18 -7.34
CA ALA A 63 3.34 17.07 -6.93
C ALA A 63 1.93 17.53 -6.53
N ARG A 64 1.80 18.64 -5.79
CA ARG A 64 0.50 19.21 -5.43
C ARG A 64 -0.29 19.72 -6.63
N GLU A 65 0.37 20.40 -7.55
CA GLU A 65 -0.26 20.90 -8.77
C GLU A 65 -0.73 19.76 -9.68
N ALA A 66 0.07 18.69 -9.80
CA ALA A 66 -0.30 17.50 -10.55
C ALA A 66 -1.49 16.76 -9.91
N ALA A 67 -1.49 16.58 -8.58
CA ALA A 67 -2.60 15.97 -7.85
C ALA A 67 -3.90 16.78 -8.00
N ARG A 68 -3.82 18.11 -7.86
CA ARG A 68 -4.98 19.02 -8.08
C ARG A 68 -5.51 18.90 -9.49
N LYS A 69 -4.62 18.90 -10.50
CA LYS A 69 -5.02 18.77 -11.90
C LYS A 69 -5.67 17.42 -12.18
N ALA A 70 -5.13 16.32 -11.65
CA ALA A 70 -5.72 15.00 -11.78
C ALA A 70 -7.14 14.95 -11.17
N ARG A 71 -7.36 15.59 -10.01
CA ARG A 71 -8.67 15.69 -9.37
C ARG A 71 -9.64 16.56 -10.17
N GLU A 72 -9.18 17.69 -10.69
CA GLU A 72 -9.97 18.57 -11.55
C GLU A 72 -10.33 17.88 -12.87
N ASP A 73 -9.41 17.15 -13.50
CA ASP A 73 -9.65 16.36 -14.71
C ASP A 73 -10.64 15.21 -14.46
N ALA A 74 -10.57 14.56 -13.29
CA ALA A 74 -11.53 13.56 -12.86
C ALA A 74 -12.93 14.15 -12.63
N ARG A 75 -13.04 15.39 -12.06
CA ARG A 75 -14.29 16.08 -11.85
C ARG A 75 -14.87 16.70 -13.15
N ASN A 76 -14.01 17.24 -14.01
CA ASN A 76 -14.42 18.01 -15.20
C ASN A 76 -14.69 17.18 -16.46
N GLY A 77 -14.61 15.85 -16.37
CA GLY A 77 -15.11 14.94 -17.41
C GLY A 77 -14.33 14.90 -18.74
N LYS A 78 -13.23 15.66 -18.91
CA LYS A 78 -12.45 15.66 -20.17
C LYS A 78 -11.76 14.36 -20.50
N ASN A 79 -11.39 13.56 -19.47
CA ASN A 79 -10.87 12.20 -19.63
C ASN A 79 -11.84 11.12 -19.12
N LYS A 80 -13.02 11.51 -18.65
CA LYS A 80 -13.99 10.64 -17.99
C LYS A 80 -14.37 9.45 -18.87
N SER A 81 -14.60 9.68 -20.17
CA SER A 81 -14.99 8.61 -21.09
C SER A 81 -13.90 7.54 -21.29
N LYS A 82 -12.61 7.94 -21.33
CA LYS A 82 -11.51 6.99 -21.49
C LYS A 82 -11.23 6.21 -20.19
N ILE A 83 -11.28 6.92 -19.05
CA ILE A 83 -11.10 6.33 -17.72
C ILE A 83 -12.28 5.41 -17.40
N GLU A 84 -13.53 5.84 -17.63
CA GLU A 84 -14.72 5.03 -17.43
C GLU A 84 -14.73 3.79 -18.34
N LYS A 85 -14.25 3.91 -19.57
CA LYS A 85 -14.12 2.78 -20.49
C LYS A 85 -13.07 1.79 -19.99
N ASN A 86 -11.90 2.25 -19.54
CA ASN A 86 -10.86 1.39 -18.98
C ASN A 86 -11.32 0.73 -17.66
N LEU A 87 -11.98 1.51 -16.78
CA LEU A 87 -12.55 0.98 -15.56
C LEU A 87 -13.60 -0.10 -15.85
N SER A 88 -14.52 0.14 -16.78
CA SER A 88 -15.58 -0.80 -17.14
C SER A 88 -15.04 -2.09 -17.78
N MET A 89 -13.86 -2.03 -18.39
CA MET A 89 -13.22 -3.21 -18.99
C MET A 89 -12.43 -4.05 -18.00
N LYS A 90 -11.80 -3.41 -17.00
CA LYS A 90 -10.91 -4.10 -16.04
C LYS A 90 -11.62 -4.41 -14.72
N LEU A 91 -12.30 -3.45 -14.14
CA LEU A 91 -12.97 -3.60 -12.85
C LEU A 91 -14.23 -4.46 -12.98
N ALA A 92 -14.33 -5.50 -12.15
CA ALA A 92 -15.59 -6.16 -11.87
C ALA A 92 -16.19 -5.57 -10.58
N PRO A 93 -17.11 -4.60 -10.64
CA PRO A 93 -17.55 -3.85 -9.48
C PRO A 93 -18.41 -4.69 -8.55
N ALA A 94 -18.50 -4.29 -7.28
CA ALA A 94 -19.50 -4.78 -6.36
C ALA A 94 -20.89 -4.21 -6.74
N GLN A 95 -21.94 -4.94 -6.41
CA GLN A 95 -23.33 -4.49 -6.61
C GLN A 95 -23.74 -3.43 -5.57
N SER A 96 -23.23 -3.58 -4.35
CA SER A 96 -23.47 -2.61 -3.28
C SER A 96 -22.80 -1.27 -3.57
N LYS A 97 -23.51 -0.19 -3.29
CA LYS A 97 -22.99 1.19 -3.31
C LYS A 97 -22.53 1.66 -1.93
N ASN A 98 -22.59 0.79 -0.92
CA ASN A 98 -22.18 1.13 0.44
C ASN A 98 -20.67 0.90 0.64
N PRO A 99 -19.84 1.95 0.73
CA PRO A 99 -18.40 1.81 0.91
C PRO A 99 -17.99 1.04 2.18
N LYS A 100 -18.84 1.07 3.21
CA LYS A 100 -18.54 0.47 4.53
C LYS A 100 -18.55 -1.05 4.54
N ILE A 101 -19.08 -1.68 3.50
CA ILE A 101 -19.12 -3.15 3.38
C ILE A 101 -18.36 -3.65 2.16
N ASN A 102 -18.03 -2.76 1.22
CA ASN A 102 -17.38 -3.15 -0.02
C ASN A 102 -15.90 -3.48 0.20
N GLU A 103 -15.45 -4.52 -0.50
CA GLU A 103 -14.06 -4.96 -0.51
C GLU A 103 -13.53 -4.92 -1.94
N LEU A 104 -12.31 -4.43 -2.12
CA LEU A 104 -11.60 -4.44 -3.40
C LEU A 104 -10.47 -5.45 -3.33
N PHE A 105 -10.53 -6.48 -4.17
CA PHE A 105 -9.41 -7.39 -4.40
C PHE A 105 -8.59 -6.91 -5.61
N ILE A 106 -7.33 -6.60 -5.38
CA ILE A 106 -6.35 -6.30 -6.41
C ILE A 106 -5.64 -7.61 -6.73
N VAL A 107 -5.83 -8.11 -7.95
CA VAL A 107 -5.42 -9.47 -8.33
C VAL A 107 -4.37 -9.42 -9.42
N GLU A 108 -3.36 -10.28 -9.35
CA GLU A 108 -2.33 -10.41 -10.36
C GLU A 108 -2.85 -11.13 -11.61
N GLY A 109 -2.84 -10.41 -12.74
CA GLY A 109 -3.15 -10.96 -14.05
C GLY A 109 -4.63 -11.29 -14.33
N ASP A 110 -4.92 -11.50 -15.60
CA ASP A 110 -6.29 -11.76 -16.06
C ASP A 110 -6.76 -13.19 -15.71
N SER A 111 -5.85 -14.17 -15.59
CA SER A 111 -6.18 -15.57 -15.27
C SER A 111 -6.72 -15.67 -13.84
N ALA A 112 -5.95 -15.24 -12.87
CA ALA A 112 -6.38 -15.20 -11.47
C ALA A 112 -7.58 -14.25 -11.28
N GLY A 113 -7.61 -13.12 -12.03
CA GLY A 113 -8.76 -12.24 -12.11
C GLY A 113 -10.03 -12.94 -12.58
N GLY A 114 -9.93 -13.88 -13.51
CA GLY A 114 -11.04 -14.71 -13.97
C GLY A 114 -11.60 -15.62 -12.88
N SER A 115 -10.73 -16.37 -12.19
CA SER A 115 -11.09 -17.23 -11.06
C SER A 115 -11.72 -16.41 -9.93
N ALA A 116 -11.12 -15.27 -9.57
CA ALA A 116 -11.65 -14.38 -8.53
C ALA A 116 -13.02 -13.77 -8.90
N LYS A 117 -13.22 -13.38 -10.16
CA LYS A 117 -14.53 -12.91 -10.65
C LYS A 117 -15.61 -13.98 -10.57
N GLY A 118 -15.23 -15.25 -10.79
CA GLY A 118 -16.13 -16.39 -10.67
C GLY A 118 -16.51 -16.73 -9.23
N GLY A 119 -15.50 -16.68 -8.32
CA GLY A 119 -15.67 -17.12 -6.92
C GLY A 119 -16.21 -16.06 -5.96
N ARG A 120 -16.10 -14.77 -6.26
CA ARG A 120 -16.45 -13.67 -5.35
C ARG A 120 -17.92 -13.60 -4.95
N ASP A 121 -18.24 -13.05 -3.81
CA ASP A 121 -19.59 -12.53 -3.54
C ASP A 121 -19.76 -11.16 -4.24
N ARG A 122 -20.55 -11.18 -5.33
CA ARG A 122 -20.82 -9.99 -6.15
C ARG A 122 -21.52 -8.86 -5.40
N LYS A 123 -22.15 -9.17 -4.26
CA LYS A 123 -22.88 -8.15 -3.49
C LYS A 123 -21.94 -7.09 -2.98
N PHE A 124 -20.77 -7.46 -2.43
CA PHE A 124 -19.86 -6.52 -1.78
C PHE A 124 -18.39 -6.63 -2.21
N GLN A 125 -17.99 -7.65 -3.00
CA GLN A 125 -16.62 -7.81 -3.47
C GLN A 125 -16.45 -7.33 -4.90
N ALA A 126 -15.46 -6.45 -5.10
CA ALA A 126 -14.99 -5.98 -6.41
C ALA A 126 -13.64 -6.62 -6.73
N ILE A 127 -13.38 -6.89 -8.02
CA ILE A 127 -12.12 -7.46 -8.48
C ILE A 127 -11.49 -6.51 -9.50
N LEU A 128 -10.23 -6.16 -9.26
CA LEU A 128 -9.39 -5.38 -10.17
C LEU A 128 -8.15 -6.19 -10.55
N PRO A 129 -8.12 -6.84 -11.72
CA PRO A 129 -6.91 -7.46 -12.23
C PRO A 129 -5.89 -6.40 -12.63
N LEU A 130 -4.63 -6.58 -12.25
CA LEU A 130 -3.49 -5.78 -12.71
C LEU A 130 -2.72 -6.55 -13.78
N ARG A 131 -2.35 -5.88 -14.87
CA ARG A 131 -1.57 -6.48 -15.95
C ARG A 131 -0.10 -6.19 -15.78
N GLY A 132 0.61 -7.17 -15.22
CA GLY A 132 2.05 -7.08 -15.01
C GLY A 132 2.47 -6.22 -13.82
N LYS A 133 3.76 -5.96 -13.72
CA LYS A 133 4.36 -5.23 -12.61
C LYS A 133 4.03 -3.73 -12.71
N VAL A 134 3.52 -3.17 -11.63
CA VAL A 134 3.27 -1.72 -11.54
C VAL A 134 4.59 -0.96 -11.42
N ILE A 135 4.56 0.32 -11.80
CA ILE A 135 5.74 1.19 -11.69
C ILE A 135 6.16 1.37 -10.23
N ASN A 136 7.47 1.42 -9.98
CA ASN A 136 8.01 1.67 -8.65
C ASN A 136 7.77 3.12 -8.21
N SER A 137 6.88 3.30 -7.26
CA SER A 137 6.42 4.61 -6.77
C SER A 137 7.44 5.36 -5.91
N GLU A 138 8.52 4.70 -5.49
CA GLU A 138 9.64 5.36 -4.81
C GLU A 138 10.52 6.12 -5.79
N LYS A 139 10.64 5.62 -7.03
CA LYS A 139 11.49 6.19 -8.09
C LYS A 139 10.74 7.13 -9.00
N ALA A 140 9.49 6.79 -9.31
CA ALA A 140 8.69 7.54 -10.27
C ALA A 140 8.17 8.86 -9.67
N SER A 141 8.10 9.89 -10.51
CA SER A 141 7.41 11.12 -10.18
C SER A 141 5.88 10.91 -10.16
N LEU A 142 5.16 11.81 -9.50
CA LEU A 142 3.69 11.73 -9.46
C LEU A 142 3.06 11.81 -10.86
N ASP A 143 3.65 12.60 -11.76
CA ASP A 143 3.21 12.72 -13.16
C ASP A 143 3.35 11.40 -13.93
N GLU A 144 4.44 10.66 -13.70
CA GLU A 144 4.65 9.33 -14.30
C GLU A 144 3.67 8.31 -13.73
N LEU A 145 3.41 8.36 -12.42
CA LEU A 145 2.42 7.50 -11.76
C LEU A 145 1.02 7.71 -12.32
N ILE A 146 0.58 8.97 -12.48
CA ILE A 146 -0.74 9.31 -13.04
C ILE A 146 -0.85 8.89 -14.51
N LYS A 147 0.25 8.91 -15.27
CA LYS A 147 0.28 8.44 -16.67
C LYS A 147 0.29 6.92 -16.78
N ASN A 148 0.74 6.21 -15.74
CA ASN A 148 0.71 4.75 -15.71
C ASN A 148 -0.73 4.25 -15.63
N GLU A 149 -1.14 3.42 -16.60
CA GLU A 149 -2.53 2.98 -16.74
C GLU A 149 -3.02 2.18 -15.54
N GLU A 150 -2.19 1.27 -15.00
CA GLU A 150 -2.56 0.40 -13.87
C GLU A 150 -2.74 1.22 -12.59
N ILE A 151 -1.77 2.10 -12.28
CA ILE A 151 -1.83 2.99 -11.12
C ILE A 151 -3.00 3.97 -11.25
N ASN A 152 -3.21 4.55 -12.43
CA ASN A 152 -4.33 5.45 -12.67
C ASN A 152 -5.68 4.75 -12.47
N THR A 153 -5.82 3.53 -12.99
CA THR A 153 -7.02 2.71 -12.78
C THR A 153 -7.25 2.43 -11.30
N LEU A 154 -6.19 2.12 -10.55
CA LEU A 154 -6.25 1.87 -9.11
C LEU A 154 -6.70 3.10 -8.32
N ILE A 155 -6.12 4.29 -8.62
CA ILE A 155 -6.50 5.58 -8.00
C ILE A 155 -7.99 5.84 -8.19
N HIS A 156 -8.48 5.71 -9.42
CA HIS A 156 -9.89 5.97 -9.73
C HIS A 156 -10.83 4.91 -9.14
N THR A 157 -10.39 3.65 -9.06
CA THR A 157 -11.18 2.57 -8.44
C THR A 157 -11.38 2.83 -6.96
N ILE A 158 -10.32 3.20 -6.22
CA ILE A 158 -10.39 3.49 -4.78
C ILE A 158 -11.20 4.76 -4.53
N GLY A 159 -11.04 5.80 -5.36
CA GLY A 159 -11.86 7.01 -5.35
C GLY A 159 -11.53 8.01 -4.24
N ALA A 160 -10.47 7.80 -3.48
CA ALA A 160 -10.10 8.56 -2.28
C ALA A 160 -9.05 9.67 -2.53
N GLY A 161 -8.72 9.97 -3.78
CA GLY A 161 -7.64 10.89 -4.12
C GLY A 161 -6.25 10.27 -4.01
N ILE A 162 -5.20 11.09 -4.04
CA ILE A 162 -3.80 10.65 -4.01
C ILE A 162 -2.90 11.68 -3.32
N GLY A 163 -1.86 11.23 -2.61
CA GLY A 163 -0.86 12.08 -2.01
C GLY A 163 -1.43 12.97 -0.90
N GLN A 164 -1.24 14.29 -0.99
CA GLN A 164 -1.72 15.22 0.02
C GLN A 164 -3.25 15.42 0.00
N GLU A 165 -3.89 15.09 -1.12
CA GLU A 165 -5.36 15.17 -1.28
C GLU A 165 -6.06 13.84 -0.97
N PHE A 166 -5.31 12.85 -0.52
CA PHE A 166 -5.87 11.55 -0.17
C PHE A 166 -6.67 11.64 1.13
N ASP A 167 -7.93 11.20 1.07
CA ASP A 167 -8.81 11.07 2.23
C ASP A 167 -9.39 9.64 2.30
N ALA A 168 -8.97 8.89 3.31
CA ALA A 168 -9.42 7.50 3.51
C ALA A 168 -10.93 7.38 3.75
N SER A 169 -11.61 8.45 4.17
CA SER A 169 -13.05 8.46 4.38
C SER A 169 -13.85 8.50 3.07
N GLU A 170 -13.25 9.03 1.99
CA GLU A 170 -13.83 9.05 0.64
C GLU A 170 -13.65 7.72 -0.12
N SER A 171 -12.94 6.73 0.45
CA SER A 171 -12.71 5.44 -0.20
C SER A 171 -14.02 4.71 -0.53
N ASN A 172 -14.14 4.22 -1.76
CA ASN A 172 -15.26 3.38 -2.20
C ASN A 172 -15.31 2.00 -1.52
N TYR A 173 -14.26 1.65 -0.74
CA TYR A 173 -14.09 0.34 -0.13
C TYR A 173 -13.71 0.45 1.34
N ASP A 174 -14.26 -0.46 2.15
CA ASP A 174 -13.85 -0.66 3.53
C ASP A 174 -12.51 -1.38 3.62
N LYS A 175 -12.31 -2.38 2.74
CA LYS A 175 -11.06 -3.12 2.65
C LYS A 175 -10.50 -3.09 1.24
N VAL A 176 -9.20 -2.82 1.13
CA VAL A 176 -8.40 -2.99 -0.08
C VAL A 176 -7.46 -4.17 0.18
N ILE A 177 -7.57 -5.22 -0.62
CA ILE A 177 -6.93 -6.51 -0.39
C ILE A 177 -6.03 -6.82 -1.57
N ILE A 178 -4.73 -6.92 -1.33
CA ILE A 178 -3.74 -7.34 -2.32
C ILE A 178 -3.74 -8.87 -2.35
N MET A 179 -3.96 -9.46 -3.52
CA MET A 179 -4.02 -10.90 -3.73
C MET A 179 -3.16 -11.27 -4.93
N THR A 180 -1.93 -11.66 -4.67
CA THR A 180 -0.89 -12.04 -5.66
C THR A 180 -0.55 -13.51 -5.57
N ASP A 181 0.09 -14.04 -6.59
CA ASP A 181 0.62 -15.39 -6.61
C ASP A 181 1.67 -15.60 -5.51
N ALA A 182 1.81 -16.84 -5.05
CA ALA A 182 2.76 -17.20 -3.99
C ALA A 182 4.16 -17.49 -4.56
N ASP A 183 4.61 -16.69 -5.51
CA ASP A 183 5.93 -16.79 -6.15
C ASP A 183 6.72 -15.48 -6.03
N VAL A 184 7.93 -15.44 -6.61
CA VAL A 184 8.81 -14.27 -6.55
C VAL A 184 8.25 -13.06 -7.31
N ASP A 185 7.50 -13.28 -8.38
CA ASP A 185 6.88 -12.22 -9.16
C ASP A 185 5.70 -11.61 -8.42
N GLY A 186 4.85 -12.45 -7.81
CA GLY A 186 3.74 -12.01 -6.96
C GLY A 186 4.24 -11.24 -5.72
N ALA A 187 5.32 -11.70 -5.07
CA ALA A 187 5.96 -10.97 -3.98
C ALA A 187 6.50 -9.60 -4.44
N HIS A 188 7.04 -9.52 -5.66
CA HIS A 188 7.51 -8.25 -6.23
C HIS A 188 6.34 -7.29 -6.52
N ILE A 189 5.24 -7.77 -7.09
CA ILE A 189 4.03 -6.94 -7.31
C ILE A 189 3.47 -6.45 -5.98
N GLN A 190 3.43 -7.33 -4.99
CA GLN A 190 2.96 -6.99 -3.63
C GLN A 190 3.77 -5.83 -3.03
N ILE A 191 5.12 -5.89 -3.07
CA ILE A 191 5.95 -4.82 -2.50
C ILE A 191 5.87 -3.52 -3.30
N LEU A 192 5.68 -3.57 -4.62
CA LEU A 192 5.44 -2.38 -5.43
C LEU A 192 4.12 -1.70 -5.07
N LEU A 193 3.05 -2.47 -4.86
CA LEU A 193 1.76 -1.96 -4.39
C LEU A 193 1.84 -1.41 -2.97
N LEU A 194 2.52 -2.10 -2.05
CA LEU A 194 2.76 -1.60 -0.69
C LEU A 194 3.52 -0.29 -0.70
N THR A 195 4.53 -0.14 -1.57
CA THR A 195 5.29 1.10 -1.75
C THR A 195 4.37 2.23 -2.25
N PHE A 196 3.50 1.94 -3.22
CA PHE A 196 2.51 2.90 -3.71
C PHE A 196 1.55 3.36 -2.61
N PHE A 197 0.94 2.43 -1.87
CA PHE A 197 0.03 2.76 -0.77
C PHE A 197 0.74 3.53 0.34
N TYR A 198 1.96 3.14 0.69
CA TYR A 198 2.75 3.84 1.70
C TYR A 198 3.06 5.29 1.32
N ARG A 199 3.41 5.55 0.06
CA ARG A 199 3.79 6.89 -0.43
C ARG A 199 2.61 7.79 -0.72
N TYR A 200 1.55 7.24 -1.28
CA TYR A 200 0.49 8.05 -1.90
C TYR A 200 -0.91 7.85 -1.32
N MET A 201 -1.15 6.77 -0.58
CA MET A 201 -2.43 6.48 0.07
C MET A 201 -2.24 5.93 1.50
N ARG A 202 -1.31 6.53 2.24
CA ARG A 202 -0.90 6.08 3.57
C ARG A 202 -2.07 5.98 4.56
N GLY A 203 -3.06 6.86 4.42
CA GLY A 203 -4.27 6.81 5.23
C GLY A 203 -5.05 5.48 5.15
N LEU A 204 -4.93 4.69 4.06
CA LEU A 204 -5.51 3.33 4.04
C LEU A 204 -4.84 2.40 5.04
N ILE A 205 -3.52 2.51 5.20
CA ILE A 205 -2.76 1.70 6.17
C ILE A 205 -3.10 2.16 7.60
N GLU A 206 -3.07 3.47 7.83
CA GLU A 206 -3.30 4.07 9.15
C GLU A 206 -4.73 3.80 9.66
N ASN A 207 -5.72 3.83 8.78
CA ASN A 207 -7.11 3.49 9.09
C ASN A 207 -7.40 1.98 9.04
N GLY A 208 -6.39 1.14 8.78
CA GLY A 208 -6.50 -0.32 8.79
C GLY A 208 -7.38 -0.89 7.70
N LYS A 209 -7.39 -0.25 6.54
CA LYS A 209 -8.15 -0.65 5.36
C LYS A 209 -7.34 -1.46 4.35
N LEU A 210 -6.01 -1.57 4.50
CA LEU A 210 -5.14 -2.30 3.59
C LEU A 210 -4.78 -3.67 4.14
N TYR A 211 -4.96 -4.70 3.32
CA TYR A 211 -4.72 -6.10 3.67
C TYR A 211 -3.98 -6.84 2.56
N ILE A 212 -3.35 -7.95 2.94
CA ILE A 212 -2.77 -8.96 2.04
C ILE A 212 -3.56 -10.25 2.24
N ALA A 213 -4.05 -10.84 1.16
CA ALA A 213 -4.68 -12.14 1.19
C ALA A 213 -3.63 -13.25 1.27
N MET A 214 -3.95 -14.29 2.02
CA MET A 214 -3.10 -15.47 2.18
C MET A 214 -3.77 -16.68 1.53
N PRO A 215 -3.53 -16.95 0.24
CA PRO A 215 -4.00 -18.18 -0.40
C PRO A 215 -3.20 -19.39 0.12
N PRO A 216 -3.76 -20.60 0.13
CA PRO A 216 -3.04 -21.80 0.50
C PRO A 216 -1.96 -22.14 -0.52
N LEU A 217 -0.85 -22.73 -0.04
CA LEU A 217 0.22 -23.25 -0.88
C LEU A 217 -0.07 -24.66 -1.37
N TYR A 218 -0.80 -25.44 -0.58
CA TYR A 218 -1.07 -26.83 -0.86
C TYR A 218 -2.52 -27.21 -0.64
N LYS A 219 -2.99 -28.16 -1.46
CA LYS A 219 -4.23 -28.91 -1.24
C LYS A 219 -3.87 -30.38 -1.08
N LEU A 220 -4.38 -31.00 -0.03
CA LEU A 220 -4.31 -32.44 0.19
C LEU A 220 -5.70 -33.04 0.01
N ASP A 221 -5.79 -34.09 -0.79
CA ASP A 221 -7.03 -34.81 -1.05
C ASP A 221 -6.92 -36.22 -0.52
N TYR A 222 -7.68 -36.52 0.53
CA TYR A 222 -7.83 -37.83 1.16
C TYR A 222 -9.17 -38.50 0.70
N GLY A 223 -9.47 -38.38 -0.57
CA GLY A 223 -10.72 -38.88 -1.16
C GLY A 223 -11.92 -37.98 -0.84
N LYS A 224 -12.66 -38.27 0.24
CA LYS A 224 -13.79 -37.42 0.63
C LYS A 224 -13.43 -36.20 1.45
N LYS A 225 -12.23 -36.16 2.03
CA LYS A 225 -11.73 -35.04 2.87
C LYS A 225 -10.70 -34.25 2.11
N LYS A 226 -10.85 -32.94 2.07
CA LYS A 226 -9.90 -32.00 1.50
C LYS A 226 -9.34 -31.15 2.63
N PHE A 227 -8.04 -30.91 2.58
CA PHE A 227 -7.33 -30.04 3.50
C PHE A 227 -6.52 -29.05 2.70
N TYR A 228 -6.37 -27.85 3.24
CA TYR A 228 -5.50 -26.79 2.70
C TYR A 228 -4.40 -26.50 3.69
N ALA A 229 -3.17 -26.32 3.20
CA ALA A 229 -2.03 -25.91 4.01
C ALA A 229 -1.41 -24.63 3.48
N TYR A 230 -1.09 -23.73 4.39
CA TYR A 230 -0.54 -22.40 4.11
C TYR A 230 0.98 -22.33 4.33
N SER A 231 1.56 -23.41 4.88
CA SER A 231 3.00 -23.57 5.06
C SER A 231 3.41 -25.04 4.90
N ASP A 232 4.74 -25.29 4.80
CA ASP A 232 5.29 -26.64 4.80
C ASP A 232 5.07 -27.34 6.14
N ASP A 233 5.08 -26.60 7.25
CA ASP A 233 4.83 -27.13 8.58
C ASP A 233 3.39 -27.62 8.71
N GLU A 234 2.42 -26.82 8.30
CA GLU A 234 1.00 -27.24 8.26
C GLU A 234 0.77 -28.44 7.35
N LEU A 235 1.45 -28.47 6.18
CA LEU A 235 1.41 -29.63 5.28
C LEU A 235 1.87 -30.89 5.98
N ASN A 236 2.98 -30.83 6.73
CA ASN A 236 3.52 -31.97 7.46
C ASN A 236 2.63 -32.37 8.64
N GLU A 237 2.05 -31.41 9.34
CA GLU A 237 1.11 -31.65 10.43
C GLU A 237 -0.16 -32.37 9.92
N ILE A 238 -0.73 -31.93 8.79
CA ILE A 238 -1.88 -32.59 8.16
C ILE A 238 -1.54 -34.03 7.78
N LYS A 239 -0.34 -34.29 7.24
CA LYS A 239 0.10 -35.65 6.88
C LYS A 239 0.23 -36.55 8.12
N LEU A 240 0.75 -36.02 9.22
CA LEU A 240 0.91 -36.79 10.46
C LEU A 240 -0.43 -37.14 11.12
N ASN A 241 -1.39 -36.21 11.06
CA ASN A 241 -2.69 -36.36 11.71
C ASN A 241 -3.71 -37.15 10.88
N ASN A 242 -3.42 -37.48 9.63
CA ASN A 242 -4.32 -38.20 8.77
C ASN A 242 -3.64 -39.44 8.18
N THR A 243 -4.32 -40.59 8.28
CA THR A 243 -3.85 -41.85 7.72
C THR A 243 -4.60 -42.20 6.44
N GLY A 244 -3.93 -42.84 5.47
CA GLY A 244 -4.54 -43.29 4.23
C GLY A 244 -3.82 -42.77 2.98
N LYS A 245 -4.36 -43.15 1.80
CA LYS A 245 -3.83 -42.67 0.53
C LYS A 245 -4.32 -41.24 0.29
N TYR A 246 -3.42 -40.36 -0.11
CA TYR A 246 -3.72 -38.98 -0.44
C TYR A 246 -3.00 -38.53 -1.72
N SER A 247 -3.50 -37.49 -2.33
CA SER A 247 -2.81 -36.73 -3.36
C SER A 247 -2.52 -35.31 -2.84
N ILE A 248 -1.39 -34.74 -3.30
CA ILE A 248 -1.01 -33.35 -2.97
C ILE A 248 -1.00 -32.57 -4.28
N GLN A 249 -1.63 -31.44 -4.26
CA GLN A 249 -1.51 -30.40 -5.29
C GLN A 249 -0.83 -29.20 -4.67
N ARG A 250 0.29 -28.76 -5.25
CA ARG A 250 0.93 -27.47 -4.91
C ARG A 250 0.41 -26.42 -5.86
N TYR A 251 -0.08 -25.30 -5.31
CA TYR A 251 -0.46 -24.14 -6.10
C TYR A 251 0.75 -23.26 -6.37
N LYS A 252 1.04 -22.98 -7.63
CA LYS A 252 2.09 -22.04 -8.06
C LYS A 252 1.52 -20.64 -8.23
N GLY A 253 0.23 -20.55 -8.56
CA GLY A 253 -0.47 -19.28 -8.71
C GLY A 253 -1.97 -19.41 -8.52
N LEU A 254 -2.63 -18.29 -8.29
CA LEU A 254 -4.08 -18.18 -8.08
C LEU A 254 -4.90 -18.66 -9.29
N GLY A 255 -4.33 -18.56 -10.48
CA GLY A 255 -4.95 -19.04 -11.71
C GLY A 255 -5.12 -20.56 -11.78
N GLU A 256 -4.42 -21.34 -10.95
CA GLU A 256 -4.56 -22.79 -10.82
C GLU A 256 -5.73 -23.21 -9.92
N MET A 257 -6.27 -22.25 -9.15
CA MET A 257 -7.42 -22.46 -8.29
C MET A 257 -8.71 -22.22 -9.07
N ASN A 258 -9.66 -23.16 -8.95
CA ASN A 258 -10.98 -22.88 -9.47
C ASN A 258 -11.73 -21.87 -8.59
N PRO A 259 -12.82 -21.25 -9.09
CA PRO A 259 -13.55 -20.23 -8.36
C PRO A 259 -14.00 -20.63 -6.95
N ASP A 260 -14.50 -21.85 -6.78
CA ASP A 260 -15.00 -22.34 -5.48
C ASP A 260 -13.84 -22.52 -4.47
N GLN A 261 -12.69 -23.02 -4.93
CA GLN A 261 -11.50 -23.16 -4.09
C GLN A 261 -10.98 -21.79 -3.64
N LEU A 262 -10.94 -20.84 -4.56
CA LEU A 262 -10.48 -19.48 -4.23
C LEU A 262 -11.44 -18.77 -3.27
N TRP A 263 -12.74 -19.02 -3.41
CA TRP A 263 -13.75 -18.54 -2.47
C TRP A 263 -13.50 -19.11 -1.07
N GLU A 264 -13.57 -20.44 -0.93
CA GLU A 264 -13.54 -21.12 0.37
C GLU A 264 -12.24 -20.93 1.16
N THR A 265 -11.13 -20.62 0.49
CA THR A 265 -9.81 -20.49 1.13
C THR A 265 -9.33 -19.07 1.31
N THR A 266 -9.76 -18.14 0.43
CA THR A 266 -9.09 -16.83 0.32
C THR A 266 -10.06 -15.66 0.30
N MET A 267 -11.30 -15.83 -0.16
CA MET A 267 -12.22 -14.71 -0.38
C MET A 267 -13.40 -14.67 0.59
N ASP A 268 -13.84 -15.83 1.12
CA ASP A 268 -14.93 -15.91 2.07
C ASP A 268 -14.55 -15.23 3.40
N PRO A 269 -15.27 -14.19 3.84
CA PRO A 269 -14.99 -13.52 5.10
C PRO A 269 -14.95 -14.41 6.34
N GLU A 270 -15.64 -15.56 6.31
CA GLU A 270 -15.71 -16.47 7.47
C GLU A 270 -14.50 -17.42 7.57
N THR A 271 -13.87 -17.74 6.44
CA THR A 271 -12.82 -18.77 6.39
C THR A 271 -11.44 -18.25 5.97
N ARG A 272 -11.39 -17.11 5.27
CA ARG A 272 -10.15 -16.54 4.76
C ARG A 272 -9.19 -16.04 5.83
N SER A 273 -7.90 -16.07 5.52
CA SER A 273 -6.86 -15.42 6.29
C SER A 273 -6.37 -14.15 5.59
N LEU A 274 -6.36 -13.02 6.31
CA LEU A 274 -5.86 -11.73 5.82
C LEU A 274 -4.80 -11.19 6.78
N ILE A 275 -3.68 -10.73 6.22
CA ILE A 275 -2.68 -9.96 6.96
C ILE A 275 -3.02 -8.48 6.85
N ARG A 276 -3.34 -7.84 7.97
CA ARG A 276 -3.53 -6.39 8.01
C ARG A 276 -2.17 -5.69 7.93
N VAL A 277 -2.01 -4.81 6.94
CA VAL A 277 -0.82 -3.99 6.81
C VAL A 277 -0.80 -2.91 7.88
N ARG A 278 0.33 -2.78 8.60
CA ARG A 278 0.50 -1.81 9.70
C ARG A 278 1.85 -1.13 9.61
N ILE A 279 1.90 0.13 10.02
CA ILE A 279 3.13 0.86 10.27
C ILE A 279 3.33 0.89 11.78
N THR A 280 4.24 0.05 12.28
CA THR A 280 4.54 -0.03 13.72
C THR A 280 5.61 0.98 14.14
N ASP A 281 6.54 1.29 13.23
CA ASP A 281 7.59 2.30 13.39
C ASP A 281 7.71 3.08 12.07
N ALA A 282 7.32 4.34 12.10
CA ALA A 282 7.29 5.19 10.91
C ALA A 282 8.71 5.53 10.40
N ALA A 283 9.68 5.70 11.29
CA ALA A 283 11.06 6.02 10.89
C ALA A 283 11.74 4.81 10.25
N LEU A 284 11.53 3.62 10.81
CA LEU A 284 12.05 2.38 10.27
C LEU A 284 11.39 2.04 8.93
N ALA A 285 10.08 2.20 8.80
CA ALA A 285 9.35 1.99 7.55
C ALA A 285 9.87 2.93 6.45
N GLU A 286 10.06 4.21 6.76
CA GLU A 286 10.62 5.20 5.84
C GLU A 286 12.01 4.78 5.36
N LYS A 287 12.90 4.43 6.30
CA LYS A 287 14.26 3.98 5.99
C LYS A 287 14.25 2.73 5.10
N ARG A 288 13.41 1.73 5.43
CA ARG A 288 13.30 0.48 4.64
C ARG A 288 12.80 0.73 3.23
N VAL A 289 11.77 1.55 3.05
CA VAL A 289 11.25 1.88 1.72
C VAL A 289 12.31 2.62 0.90
N GLN A 290 13.01 3.61 1.47
CA GLN A 290 14.08 4.33 0.78
C GLN A 290 15.25 3.43 0.38
N VAL A 291 15.69 2.53 1.26
CA VAL A 291 16.81 1.63 1.01
C VAL A 291 16.45 0.57 -0.01
N LEU A 292 15.31 -0.11 0.17
CA LEU A 292 14.96 -1.27 -0.63
C LEU A 292 14.35 -0.90 -1.99
N MET A 293 13.58 0.20 -2.05
CA MET A 293 12.85 0.59 -3.26
C MET A 293 13.42 1.83 -3.96
N GLY A 294 14.33 2.58 -3.32
CA GLY A 294 14.96 3.79 -3.86
C GLY A 294 15.99 3.52 -4.95
N ASP A 295 16.58 4.60 -5.49
CA ASP A 295 17.53 4.54 -6.63
C ASP A 295 18.91 4.05 -6.23
N LYS A 296 19.34 4.31 -4.99
CA LYS A 296 20.69 3.98 -4.53
C LYS A 296 20.86 2.46 -4.37
N VAL A 297 21.83 1.89 -5.08
CA VAL A 297 22.08 0.44 -5.10
C VAL A 297 22.89 0.00 -3.87
N GLU A 298 23.92 0.76 -3.49
CA GLU A 298 24.84 0.34 -2.41
C GLU A 298 24.15 0.14 -1.06
N PRO A 299 23.30 1.07 -0.54
CA PRO A 299 22.59 0.83 0.73
C PRO A 299 21.69 -0.40 0.70
N ARG A 300 21.17 -0.75 -0.49
CA ARG A 300 20.35 -1.96 -0.67
C ARG A 300 21.19 -3.23 -0.59
N LYS A 301 22.38 -3.25 -1.23
CA LYS A 301 23.31 -4.37 -1.15
C LYS A 301 23.79 -4.60 0.29
N GLU A 302 24.16 -3.53 0.98
CA GLU A 302 24.56 -3.57 2.38
C GLU A 302 23.44 -4.17 3.24
N TRP A 303 22.21 -3.67 3.09
CA TRP A 303 21.07 -4.17 3.84
C TRP A 303 20.80 -5.66 3.57
N ILE A 304 20.88 -6.11 2.31
CA ILE A 304 20.70 -7.52 1.94
C ILE A 304 21.77 -8.38 2.60
N ASN A 305 23.04 -7.97 2.54
CA ASN A 305 24.15 -8.71 3.16
C ASN A 305 24.02 -8.83 4.68
N GLU A 306 23.45 -7.80 5.33
CA GLU A 306 23.30 -7.78 6.79
C GLU A 306 22.06 -8.53 7.29
N ASN A 307 21.01 -8.64 6.47
CA ASN A 307 19.69 -9.10 6.93
C ASN A 307 19.16 -10.36 6.23
N VAL A 308 19.85 -10.86 5.20
CA VAL A 308 19.40 -12.04 4.44
C VAL A 308 20.44 -13.15 4.56
N GLU A 309 20.03 -14.28 5.13
CA GLU A 309 20.81 -15.51 5.12
C GLU A 309 20.40 -16.33 3.89
N PHE A 310 21.34 -16.51 2.95
CA PHE A 310 21.11 -17.35 1.78
C PHE A 310 21.35 -18.81 2.17
N THR A 311 20.30 -19.62 2.16
CA THR A 311 20.38 -21.06 2.35
C THR A 311 20.33 -21.78 1.01
N LEU A 312 20.88 -23.01 0.94
CA LEU A 312 20.78 -23.85 -0.28
C LEU A 312 19.33 -24.18 -0.64
N GLU A 313 18.42 -24.17 0.34
CA GLU A 313 16.99 -24.38 0.12
C GLU A 313 16.34 -23.22 -0.66
N ASP A 314 16.84 -22.00 -0.51
CA ASP A 314 16.33 -20.83 -1.23
C ASP A 314 16.69 -20.86 -2.74
N SER A 315 17.79 -21.55 -3.10
CA SER A 315 18.20 -21.70 -4.50
C SER A 315 17.34 -22.72 -5.28
N TYR A 316 16.69 -23.66 -4.58
CA TYR A 316 15.78 -24.64 -5.19
C TYR A 316 14.33 -24.13 -5.34
N ARG A 317 13.97 -23.04 -4.66
CA ARG A 317 12.64 -22.40 -4.81
C ARG A 317 12.55 -21.49 -6.03
N ALA A 318 13.66 -21.21 -6.69
CA ALA A 318 13.76 -20.37 -7.87
C ALA A 318 13.58 -21.13 -9.22
N GLU A 319 13.45 -22.47 -9.20
CA GLU A 319 13.08 -23.33 -10.33
C GLU A 319 11.63 -23.83 -10.17
#